data_cb33fc1a469caaaa0cdae1bd82a48970
#
_entry.id   cb33fc1a469caaaa0cdae1bd82a48970
#
_cell.length_a   1.000
_cell.length_b   1.000
_cell.length_c   1.000
_cell.angle_alpha   90.00
_cell.angle_beta   90.00
_cell.angle_gamma   90.00
#
_symmetry.space_group_name_H-M   'P 1'
#
loop_
_entity.id
_entity.type
_entity.pdbx_description
1 polymer ?
#
loop_
_entity_poly.entity_id
_entity_poly.type
_entity_poly.pdbx_seq_one_letter_code
_entity_poly.pdbx_strand_id
1 'polypeptide(L)'
;MSITVNTNISAMTAQNQLNKASQALNQSLERLSSGYRINSAKDDAAGLQISNRLEAQISGLDVAQRNANDGISIMQTAEGAMNETTAILQRMRDLSLQSANGSNSVQDRKALQEEFSALNDELNRIAETTAFGGKRLLNGSFGTATFQIGAQAGEAIQVELKNMRSDQLEMGGVAYRAKNSAPESWRVDTGSRDLSFSYQDARGNSQTESIELKVGDDIEQVATYINGKTDTISASVNAQGQLQLFADSQQVTSGVTFSGSFAQTLDIAAQGIVTVDDLSIEAVGGAQMSVSVLDQALKYVDGHRAELGAYQNRLGHTINNLANMAENCRPLKAE
;
A
#
# COMPACT_ATOMS: atom_id res chain seq x y z
N MET A 1 -46.71 -24.45 79.31
CA MET A 1 -45.84 -24.94 78.20
C MET A 1 -45.75 -26.44 78.36
N SER A 2 -46.35 -27.21 77.46
CA SER A 2 -46.23 -28.65 77.43
C SER A 2 -44.85 -29.04 76.94
N ILE A 3 -44.06 -29.64 77.80
CA ILE A 3 -42.72 -30.18 77.44
C ILE A 3 -42.98 -31.48 76.68
N THR A 4 -42.99 -31.46 75.40
CA THR A 4 -43.06 -32.65 74.56
C THR A 4 -41.65 -33.26 74.50
N VAL A 5 -41.49 -34.44 75.07
CA VAL A 5 -40.23 -35.18 75.27
C VAL A 5 -39.65 -35.65 73.88
N ASN A 6 -40.46 -35.77 72.81
CA ASN A 6 -40.08 -36.31 71.52
C ASN A 6 -39.91 -35.27 70.44
N THR A 7 -40.19 -33.97 70.63
CA THR A 7 -40.01 -32.94 69.62
C THR A 7 -39.63 -31.62 70.29
N ASN A 8 -38.32 -31.39 70.44
CA ASN A 8 -37.80 -30.12 70.94
C ASN A 8 -37.62 -29.13 69.76
N ILE A 9 -38.66 -28.29 69.58
CA ILE A 9 -38.67 -27.26 68.46
C ILE A 9 -37.51 -26.30 68.61
N SER A 10 -37.08 -25.94 69.82
CA SER A 10 -35.94 -25.06 70.06
C SER A 10 -34.62 -25.71 69.63
N ALA A 11 -34.42 -27.02 69.86
CA ALA A 11 -33.25 -27.77 69.40
C ALA A 11 -33.23 -27.94 67.87
N MET A 12 -34.38 -28.19 67.26
CA MET A 12 -34.50 -28.25 65.80
C MET A 12 -34.22 -26.90 65.15
N THR A 13 -34.69 -25.79 65.76
CA THR A 13 -34.40 -24.42 65.27
C THR A 13 -32.91 -24.10 65.40
N ALA A 14 -32.27 -24.46 66.53
CA ALA A 14 -30.84 -24.27 66.72
C ALA A 14 -30.00 -25.08 65.69
N GLN A 15 -30.40 -26.34 65.42
CA GLN A 15 -29.73 -27.19 64.41
C GLN A 15 -29.90 -26.65 63.00
N ASN A 16 -31.08 -26.14 62.66
CA ASN A 16 -31.28 -25.48 61.36
C ASN A 16 -30.45 -24.20 61.25
N GLN A 17 -30.30 -23.42 62.31
CA GLN A 17 -29.41 -22.21 62.28
C GLN A 17 -27.97 -22.61 62.19
N LEU A 18 -27.50 -23.66 62.82
CA LEU A 18 -26.13 -24.19 62.71
C LEU A 18 -25.84 -24.71 61.31
N ASN A 19 -26.78 -25.46 60.71
CA ASN A 19 -26.65 -25.92 59.34
C ASN A 19 -26.55 -24.71 58.30
N LYS A 20 -27.37 -23.69 58.47
CA LYS A 20 -27.30 -22.46 57.65
C LYS A 20 -25.98 -21.71 57.83
N ALA A 21 -25.50 -21.61 59.10
CA ALA A 21 -24.21 -20.97 59.37
C ALA A 21 -23.02 -21.73 58.74
N SER A 22 -23.07 -23.09 58.84
CA SER A 22 -22.06 -23.96 58.22
C SER A 22 -22.08 -23.88 56.74
N GLN A 23 -23.23 -23.79 56.05
CA GLN A 23 -23.34 -23.60 54.61
C GLN A 23 -22.79 -22.23 54.18
N ALA A 24 -23.14 -21.16 54.90
CA ALA A 24 -22.62 -19.81 54.63
C ALA A 24 -21.09 -19.73 54.82
N LEU A 25 -20.55 -20.39 55.83
CA LEU A 25 -19.11 -20.49 56.08
C LEU A 25 -18.40 -21.22 54.93
N ASN A 26 -18.92 -22.40 54.53
CA ASN A 26 -18.35 -23.16 53.41
C ASN A 26 -18.37 -22.36 52.12
N GLN A 27 -19.43 -21.65 51.79
CA GLN A 27 -19.52 -20.78 50.64
C GLN A 27 -18.52 -19.62 50.71
N SER A 28 -18.33 -19.03 51.90
CA SER A 28 -17.35 -17.96 52.10
C SER A 28 -15.91 -18.47 51.95
N LEU A 29 -15.61 -19.67 52.43
CA LEU A 29 -14.31 -20.34 52.25
C LEU A 29 -14.06 -20.70 50.80
N GLU A 30 -15.06 -21.15 50.09
CA GLU A 30 -14.98 -21.45 48.66
C GLU A 30 -14.67 -20.17 47.83
N ARG A 31 -15.37 -19.04 48.10
CA ARG A 31 -15.11 -17.73 47.50
C ARG A 31 -13.71 -17.20 47.84
N LEU A 32 -13.28 -17.39 49.11
CA LEU A 32 -11.93 -16.93 49.50
C LEU A 32 -10.83 -17.77 48.85
N SER A 33 -11.05 -19.08 48.71
CA SER A 33 -10.08 -19.99 48.09
C SER A 33 -9.99 -19.78 46.57
N SER A 34 -11.10 -19.53 45.88
CA SER A 34 -11.15 -19.31 44.44
C SER A 34 -10.79 -17.86 44.03
N GLY A 35 -11.03 -16.90 44.95
CA GLY A 35 -10.91 -15.47 44.67
C GLY A 35 -12.06 -14.89 43.84
N TYR A 36 -13.08 -15.70 43.48
CA TYR A 36 -14.24 -15.28 42.73
C TYR A 36 -15.50 -15.26 43.56
N ARG A 37 -16.39 -14.28 43.33
CA ARG A 37 -17.69 -14.19 43.98
C ARG A 37 -18.67 -15.26 43.48
N ILE A 38 -18.62 -15.57 42.17
CA ILE A 38 -19.44 -16.55 41.48
C ILE A 38 -18.55 -17.71 41.05
N ASN A 39 -18.73 -18.89 41.69
CA ASN A 39 -17.90 -20.07 41.44
C ASN A 39 -18.65 -21.15 40.67
N SER A 40 -19.97 -21.14 40.74
CA SER A 40 -20.82 -22.15 40.10
C SER A 40 -22.13 -21.54 39.60
N ALA A 41 -22.80 -22.23 38.67
CA ALA A 41 -24.13 -21.84 38.19
C ALA A 41 -25.19 -21.79 39.29
N LYS A 42 -24.92 -22.43 40.44
CA LYS A 42 -25.80 -22.43 41.65
C LYS A 42 -25.73 -21.07 42.37
N ASP A 43 -24.59 -20.38 42.32
CA ASP A 43 -24.39 -19.10 42.99
C ASP A 43 -25.12 -17.96 42.24
N ASP A 44 -24.92 -17.90 40.93
CA ASP A 44 -25.60 -16.97 40.01
C ASP A 44 -25.44 -17.47 38.56
N ALA A 45 -26.54 -18.02 38.02
CA ALA A 45 -26.52 -18.53 36.63
C ALA A 45 -26.41 -17.42 35.59
N ALA A 46 -26.99 -16.24 35.84
CA ALA A 46 -26.93 -15.09 34.91
C ALA A 46 -25.54 -14.45 34.95
N GLY A 47 -24.97 -14.24 36.13
CA GLY A 47 -23.64 -13.70 36.33
C GLY A 47 -22.56 -14.61 35.73
N LEU A 48 -22.68 -15.93 35.87
CA LEU A 48 -21.75 -16.90 35.26
C LEU A 48 -21.80 -16.82 33.72
N GLN A 49 -22.99 -16.70 33.11
CA GLN A 49 -23.12 -16.57 31.66
C GLN A 49 -22.50 -15.26 31.16
N ILE A 50 -22.67 -14.15 31.88
CA ILE A 50 -22.07 -12.87 31.58
C ILE A 50 -20.53 -12.96 31.69
N SER A 51 -20.01 -13.56 32.80
CA SER A 51 -18.58 -13.76 33.03
C SER A 51 -17.93 -14.56 31.90
N ASN A 52 -18.52 -15.69 31.48
CA ASN A 52 -18.03 -16.53 30.41
C ASN A 52 -18.01 -15.77 29.07
N ARG A 53 -19.04 -14.95 28.80
CA ARG A 53 -19.08 -14.11 27.59
C ARG A 53 -17.99 -13.05 27.62
N LEU A 54 -17.77 -12.40 28.77
CA LEU A 54 -16.68 -11.41 28.91
C LEU A 54 -15.32 -12.06 28.78
N GLU A 55 -15.12 -13.26 29.32
CA GLU A 55 -13.87 -14.00 29.17
C GLU A 55 -13.58 -14.34 27.70
N ALA A 56 -14.57 -14.84 26.96
CA ALA A 56 -14.47 -15.11 25.56
C ALA A 56 -14.15 -13.80 24.77
N GLN A 57 -14.77 -12.67 25.16
CA GLN A 57 -14.53 -11.38 24.56
C GLN A 57 -13.09 -10.88 24.85
N ILE A 58 -12.61 -10.95 26.09
CA ILE A 58 -11.23 -10.57 26.46
C ILE A 58 -10.23 -11.41 25.68
N SER A 59 -10.41 -12.74 25.65
CA SER A 59 -9.55 -13.63 24.87
C SER A 59 -9.54 -13.27 23.37
N GLY A 60 -10.70 -12.93 22.81
CA GLY A 60 -10.83 -12.46 21.43
C GLY A 60 -10.08 -11.14 21.19
N LEU A 61 -10.18 -10.17 22.12
CA LEU A 61 -9.47 -8.90 22.06
C LEU A 61 -7.95 -9.08 22.15
N ASP A 62 -7.47 -9.98 23.01
CA ASP A 62 -6.05 -10.29 23.15
C ASP A 62 -5.50 -10.94 21.85
N VAL A 63 -6.29 -11.80 21.18
CA VAL A 63 -5.93 -12.37 19.86
C VAL A 63 -5.92 -11.27 18.79
N ALA A 64 -6.95 -10.42 18.76
CA ALA A 64 -7.06 -9.32 17.81
C ALA A 64 -5.87 -8.35 17.92
N GLN A 65 -5.42 -8.06 19.14
CA GLN A 65 -4.24 -7.23 19.38
C GLN A 65 -2.96 -7.87 18.83
N ARG A 66 -2.77 -9.19 19.01
CA ARG A 66 -1.63 -9.90 18.40
C ARG A 66 -1.70 -9.85 16.87
N ASN A 67 -2.87 -10.13 16.28
CA ASN A 67 -3.06 -10.07 14.84
C ASN A 67 -2.77 -8.68 14.26
N ALA A 68 -3.16 -7.61 14.98
CA ALA A 68 -2.86 -6.24 14.58
C ALA A 68 -1.35 -5.95 14.63
N ASN A 69 -0.64 -6.43 15.65
CA ASN A 69 0.82 -6.31 15.74
C ASN A 69 1.53 -7.10 14.63
N ASP A 70 1.04 -8.30 14.29
CA ASP A 70 1.56 -9.09 13.17
C ASP A 70 1.37 -8.34 11.84
N GLY A 71 0.19 -7.72 11.64
CA GLY A 71 -0.07 -6.86 10.49
C GLY A 71 0.90 -5.68 10.40
N ILE A 72 1.16 -5.00 11.51
CA ILE A 72 2.14 -3.90 11.55
C ILE A 72 3.54 -4.41 11.19
N SER A 73 3.94 -5.56 11.71
CA SER A 73 5.27 -6.14 11.45
C SER A 73 5.47 -6.51 9.98
N ILE A 74 4.43 -7.03 9.32
CA ILE A 74 4.43 -7.31 7.88
C ILE A 74 4.59 -6.01 7.09
N MET A 75 3.81 -4.97 7.42
CA MET A 75 3.87 -3.68 6.73
C MET A 75 5.21 -2.97 6.93
N GLN A 76 5.80 -3.03 8.13
CA GLN A 76 7.13 -2.47 8.40
C GLN A 76 8.23 -3.21 7.62
N THR A 77 8.11 -4.53 7.46
CA THR A 77 9.06 -5.31 6.64
C THR A 77 8.95 -4.92 5.17
N ALA A 78 7.72 -4.78 4.66
CA ALA A 78 7.48 -4.33 3.28
C ALA A 78 7.99 -2.90 3.07
N GLU A 79 7.69 -1.98 3.99
CA GLU A 79 8.13 -0.58 3.93
C GLU A 79 9.66 -0.46 3.96
N GLY A 80 10.34 -1.25 4.79
CA GLY A 80 11.82 -1.29 4.82
C GLY A 80 12.39 -1.67 3.46
N ALA A 81 11.84 -2.70 2.80
CA ALA A 81 12.26 -3.09 1.47
C ALA A 81 11.94 -2.03 0.40
N MET A 82 10.78 -1.37 0.50
CA MET A 82 10.41 -0.27 -0.41
C MET A 82 11.32 0.96 -0.25
N ASN A 83 11.87 1.21 0.94
CA ASN A 83 12.87 2.27 1.14
C ASN A 83 14.12 2.01 0.30
N GLU A 84 14.61 0.76 0.28
CA GLU A 84 15.74 0.37 -0.58
C GLU A 84 15.36 0.45 -2.07
N THR A 85 14.15 0.01 -2.43
CA THR A 85 13.63 0.17 -3.80
C THR A 85 13.63 1.65 -4.24
N THR A 86 13.15 2.56 -3.38
CA THR A 86 13.18 4.00 -3.67
C THR A 86 14.61 4.51 -3.86
N ALA A 87 15.57 4.09 -3.02
CA ALA A 87 16.97 4.49 -3.15
C ALA A 87 17.60 4.00 -4.47
N ILE A 88 17.30 2.76 -4.87
CA ILE A 88 17.75 2.19 -6.15
C ILE A 88 17.16 2.96 -7.32
N LEU A 89 15.85 3.21 -7.34
CA LEU A 89 15.18 3.98 -8.40
C LEU A 89 15.75 5.40 -8.53
N GLN A 90 16.04 6.06 -7.41
CA GLN A 90 16.71 7.36 -7.41
C GLN A 90 18.11 7.27 -8.01
N ARG A 91 18.89 6.27 -7.67
CA ARG A 91 20.23 6.05 -8.26
C ARG A 91 20.15 5.78 -9.76
N MET A 92 19.20 4.95 -10.19
CA MET A 92 18.95 4.70 -11.64
C MET A 92 18.56 5.99 -12.36
N ARG A 93 17.75 6.85 -11.72
CA ARG A 93 17.40 8.16 -12.25
C ARG A 93 18.61 9.09 -12.42
N ASP A 94 19.50 9.12 -11.43
CA ASP A 94 20.73 9.90 -11.49
C ASP A 94 21.64 9.42 -12.63
N LEU A 95 21.79 8.11 -12.81
CA LEU A 95 22.52 7.52 -13.94
C LEU A 95 21.89 7.89 -15.29
N SER A 96 20.55 7.91 -15.35
CA SER A 96 19.82 8.32 -16.56
C SER A 96 20.08 9.79 -16.90
N LEU A 97 20.01 10.68 -15.91
CA LEU A 97 20.34 12.10 -16.09
C LEU A 97 21.81 12.29 -16.49
N GLN A 98 22.72 11.55 -15.88
CA GLN A 98 24.13 11.57 -16.23
C GLN A 98 24.32 11.09 -17.68
N SER A 99 23.69 9.99 -18.09
CA SER A 99 23.80 9.47 -19.45
C SER A 99 23.16 10.37 -20.49
N ALA A 100 22.09 11.11 -20.13
CA ALA A 100 21.44 12.08 -21.03
C ALA A 100 22.36 13.27 -21.42
N ASN A 101 23.43 13.48 -20.63
CA ASN A 101 24.36 14.59 -20.93
C ASN A 101 25.12 14.33 -22.27
N GLY A 102 25.05 15.30 -23.16
CA GLY A 102 25.73 15.26 -24.49
C GLY A 102 27.27 15.17 -24.45
N SER A 103 27.88 15.43 -23.27
CA SER A 103 29.34 15.29 -23.10
C SER A 103 29.83 13.84 -23.02
N ASN A 104 28.95 12.89 -22.76
CA ASN A 104 29.30 11.48 -22.61
C ASN A 104 29.49 10.81 -23.98
N SER A 105 30.55 10.04 -24.10
CA SER A 105 30.77 9.17 -25.25
C SER A 105 29.83 7.94 -25.20
N VAL A 106 29.72 7.22 -26.29
CA VAL A 106 28.98 5.95 -26.35
C VAL A 106 29.56 4.93 -25.35
N GLN A 107 30.88 4.96 -25.14
CA GLN A 107 31.57 4.05 -24.21
C GLN A 107 31.22 4.38 -22.75
N ASP A 108 31.15 5.68 -22.41
CA ASP A 108 30.74 6.11 -21.07
C ASP A 108 29.30 5.71 -20.77
N ARG A 109 28.38 5.88 -21.75
CA ARG A 109 26.99 5.45 -21.60
C ARG A 109 26.84 3.95 -21.41
N LYS A 110 27.68 3.14 -22.09
CA LYS A 110 27.68 1.69 -21.89
C LYS A 110 28.11 1.32 -20.47
N ALA A 111 29.14 1.98 -19.92
CA ALA A 111 29.55 1.76 -18.53
C ALA A 111 28.43 2.15 -17.54
N LEU A 112 27.73 3.26 -17.79
CA LEU A 112 26.56 3.65 -17.00
C LEU A 112 25.42 2.65 -17.12
N GLN A 113 25.20 2.07 -18.31
CA GLN A 113 24.19 1.03 -18.53
C GLN A 113 24.50 -0.26 -17.77
N GLU A 114 25.75 -0.65 -17.63
CA GLU A 114 26.13 -1.82 -16.82
C GLU A 114 25.76 -1.61 -15.35
N GLU A 115 26.03 -0.43 -14.78
CA GLU A 115 25.58 -0.10 -13.42
C GLU A 115 24.06 -0.07 -13.32
N PHE A 116 23.39 0.55 -14.30
CA PHE A 116 21.93 0.64 -14.37
C PHE A 116 21.28 -0.76 -14.38
N SER A 117 21.81 -1.67 -15.19
CA SER A 117 21.30 -3.04 -15.27
C SER A 117 21.48 -3.81 -13.95
N ALA A 118 22.64 -3.65 -13.30
CA ALA A 118 22.88 -4.27 -11.99
C ALA A 118 21.92 -3.74 -10.91
N LEU A 119 21.56 -2.47 -10.96
CA LEU A 119 20.56 -1.89 -10.06
C LEU A 119 19.14 -2.42 -10.35
N ASN A 120 18.79 -2.63 -11.62
CA ASN A 120 17.52 -3.26 -11.99
C ASN A 120 17.42 -4.70 -11.49
N ASP A 121 18.50 -5.48 -11.62
CA ASP A 121 18.58 -6.83 -11.07
C ASP A 121 18.40 -6.83 -9.54
N GLU A 122 19.02 -5.86 -8.85
CA GLU A 122 18.90 -5.73 -7.40
C GLU A 122 17.48 -5.32 -6.98
N LEU A 123 16.81 -4.43 -7.73
CA LEU A 123 15.42 -4.07 -7.51
C LEU A 123 14.52 -5.31 -7.59
N ASN A 124 14.67 -6.12 -8.62
CA ASN A 124 13.93 -7.39 -8.79
C ASN A 124 14.27 -8.37 -7.66
N ARG A 125 15.54 -8.46 -7.26
CA ARG A 125 15.95 -9.32 -6.15
C ARG A 125 15.25 -8.91 -4.84
N ILE A 126 15.19 -7.62 -4.52
CA ILE A 126 14.48 -7.11 -3.33
C ILE A 126 13.00 -7.50 -3.40
N ALA A 127 12.33 -7.26 -4.53
CA ALA A 127 10.93 -7.60 -4.70
C ALA A 127 10.65 -9.11 -4.52
N GLU A 128 11.54 -9.95 -5.02
CA GLU A 128 11.40 -11.40 -4.97
C GLU A 128 11.82 -12.02 -3.64
N THR A 129 12.81 -11.45 -2.94
CA THR A 129 13.35 -12.05 -1.71
C THR A 129 12.68 -11.56 -0.44
N THR A 130 12.07 -10.37 -0.45
CA THR A 130 11.40 -9.83 0.72
C THR A 130 10.25 -10.72 1.17
N ALA A 131 10.37 -11.30 2.36
CA ALA A 131 9.40 -12.24 2.89
C ALA A 131 9.20 -12.03 4.40
N PHE A 132 8.01 -12.37 4.88
CA PHE A 132 7.67 -12.45 6.29
C PHE A 132 6.96 -13.78 6.57
N GLY A 133 7.46 -14.55 7.54
CA GLY A 133 6.89 -15.87 7.88
C GLY A 133 6.81 -16.85 6.69
N GLY A 134 7.74 -16.74 5.73
CA GLY A 134 7.77 -17.57 4.52
C GLY A 134 6.86 -17.08 3.38
N LYS A 135 6.08 -16.02 3.58
CA LYS A 135 5.26 -15.40 2.52
C LYS A 135 6.03 -14.26 1.86
N ARG A 136 6.13 -14.27 0.55
CA ARG A 136 6.70 -13.16 -0.24
C ARG A 136 5.75 -11.97 -0.19
N LEU A 137 6.30 -10.76 -0.01
CA LEU A 137 5.49 -9.56 0.22
C LEU A 137 5.33 -8.69 -1.02
N LEU A 138 6.37 -8.56 -1.86
CA LEU A 138 6.48 -7.54 -2.90
C LEU A 138 6.52 -8.07 -4.33
N ASN A 139 6.35 -9.37 -4.52
CA ASN A 139 6.38 -10.01 -5.85
C ASN A 139 4.98 -10.29 -6.44
N GLY A 140 3.93 -9.68 -5.88
CA GLY A 140 2.54 -9.87 -6.30
C GLY A 140 1.86 -11.12 -5.76
N SER A 141 2.58 -12.07 -5.15
CA SER A 141 1.98 -13.31 -4.63
C SER A 141 1.24 -13.12 -3.30
N PHE A 142 1.50 -12.04 -2.58
CA PHE A 142 0.82 -11.73 -1.32
C PHE A 142 -0.63 -11.31 -1.55
N GLY A 143 -0.87 -10.47 -2.54
CA GLY A 143 -2.19 -9.92 -2.87
C GLY A 143 -2.82 -9.17 -1.70
N THR A 144 -4.10 -9.44 -1.45
CA THR A 144 -4.87 -8.85 -0.35
C THR A 144 -4.90 -9.79 0.84
N ALA A 145 -4.40 -9.35 1.98
CA ALA A 145 -4.49 -10.08 3.25
C ALA A 145 -5.52 -9.43 4.19
N THR A 146 -6.29 -10.26 4.86
CA THR A 146 -7.30 -9.83 5.83
C THR A 146 -6.79 -10.10 7.24
N PHE A 147 -6.68 -9.06 8.05
CA PHE A 147 -6.29 -9.13 9.45
C PHE A 147 -7.52 -8.97 10.33
N GLN A 148 -7.88 -10.01 11.10
CA GLN A 148 -8.95 -9.95 12.08
C GLN A 148 -8.47 -9.13 13.29
N ILE A 149 -9.07 -7.96 13.48
CA ILE A 149 -8.69 -6.96 14.50
C ILE A 149 -9.76 -6.68 15.53
N GLY A 150 -10.70 -7.58 15.67
CA GLY A 150 -11.76 -7.52 16.67
C GLY A 150 -12.21 -8.90 17.12
N ALA A 151 -13.01 -8.94 18.20
CA ALA A 151 -13.50 -10.18 18.80
C ALA A 151 -14.70 -10.79 18.05
N GLN A 152 -15.32 -10.04 17.12
CA GLN A 152 -16.50 -10.48 16.37
C GLN A 152 -16.19 -10.74 14.90
N ALA A 153 -16.99 -11.59 14.26
CA ALA A 153 -16.86 -11.86 12.84
C ALA A 153 -17.09 -10.59 12.02
N GLY A 154 -16.22 -10.34 11.03
CA GLY A 154 -16.30 -9.18 10.16
C GLY A 154 -15.51 -7.95 10.65
N GLU A 155 -14.98 -7.96 11.87
CA GLU A 155 -14.10 -6.91 12.38
C GLU A 155 -12.65 -7.11 11.86
N ALA A 156 -12.44 -6.81 10.60
CA ALA A 156 -11.16 -7.06 9.93
C ALA A 156 -10.72 -5.86 9.09
N ILE A 157 -9.41 -5.70 8.91
CA ILE A 157 -8.79 -4.77 7.97
C ILE A 157 -8.19 -5.58 6.83
N GLN A 158 -8.47 -5.15 5.60
CA GLN A 158 -7.82 -5.66 4.40
C GLN A 158 -6.65 -4.76 4.06
N VAL A 159 -5.50 -5.38 3.80
CA VAL A 159 -4.27 -4.71 3.35
C VAL A 159 -3.83 -5.42 2.08
N GLU A 160 -3.62 -4.65 1.04
CA GLU A 160 -3.07 -5.11 -0.22
C GLU A 160 -1.60 -4.74 -0.29
N LEU A 161 -0.74 -5.71 -0.63
CA LEU A 161 0.66 -5.47 -0.99
C LEU A 161 0.81 -5.68 -2.50
N LYS A 162 1.23 -4.61 -3.15
CA LYS A 162 1.39 -4.56 -4.60
C LYS A 162 2.70 -5.17 -5.05
N ASN A 163 2.75 -5.52 -6.33
CA ASN A 163 3.96 -6.02 -6.96
C ASN A 163 4.94 -4.87 -7.24
N MET A 164 6.20 -5.01 -6.79
CA MET A 164 7.28 -4.01 -6.93
C MET A 164 8.36 -4.45 -7.92
N ARG A 165 8.08 -5.46 -8.74
CA ARG A 165 9.02 -5.90 -9.79
C ARG A 165 9.09 -4.87 -10.90
N SER A 166 10.25 -4.75 -11.51
CA SER A 166 10.50 -3.78 -12.59
C SER A 166 9.69 -4.04 -13.86
N ASP A 167 9.17 -5.25 -14.06
CA ASP A 167 8.36 -5.65 -15.22
C ASP A 167 6.87 -5.27 -15.11
N GLN A 168 6.46 -4.62 -14.02
CA GLN A 168 5.07 -4.27 -13.81
C GLN A 168 4.67 -3.01 -14.55
N LEU A 169 3.47 -3.04 -15.15
CA LEU A 169 2.90 -1.89 -15.88
C LEU A 169 2.76 -0.66 -14.98
N GLU A 170 2.40 -0.86 -13.71
CA GLU A 170 2.23 0.20 -12.72
C GLU A 170 3.53 0.95 -12.40
N MET A 171 4.68 0.31 -12.65
CA MET A 171 6.00 0.94 -12.56
C MET A 171 6.48 1.51 -13.91
N GLY A 172 5.56 1.71 -14.85
CA GLY A 172 5.84 2.20 -16.18
C GLY A 172 4.62 2.87 -16.80
N GLY A 173 4.49 2.74 -18.11
CA GLY A 173 3.38 3.32 -18.85
C GLY A 173 3.43 2.95 -20.32
N VAL A 174 2.82 3.79 -21.15
CA VAL A 174 2.78 3.60 -22.59
C VAL A 174 3.66 4.65 -23.26
N ALA A 175 4.60 4.20 -24.07
CA ALA A 175 5.44 5.08 -24.87
C ALA A 175 4.83 5.31 -26.25
N TYR A 176 4.98 6.53 -26.74
CA TYR A 176 4.60 6.96 -28.06
C TYR A 176 5.81 7.64 -28.73
N ARG A 177 5.90 7.53 -30.03
CA ARG A 177 6.98 8.14 -30.80
C ARG A 177 6.45 8.73 -32.10
N ALA A 178 6.97 9.90 -32.46
CA ALA A 178 6.80 10.45 -33.77
C ALA A 178 7.55 9.60 -34.83
N LYS A 179 6.86 9.17 -35.87
CA LYS A 179 7.53 8.46 -36.98
C LYS A 179 8.40 9.41 -37.80
N ASN A 180 7.91 10.63 -37.99
CA ASN A 180 8.65 11.66 -38.72
C ASN A 180 9.64 12.31 -37.76
N SER A 181 10.90 12.45 -38.21
CA SER A 181 11.92 13.21 -37.49
C SER A 181 11.81 14.71 -37.81
N ALA A 182 12.08 15.53 -36.82
CA ALA A 182 12.23 16.98 -36.97
C ALA A 182 13.72 17.30 -37.01
N PRO A 183 14.29 17.61 -38.18
CA PRO A 183 15.70 18.02 -38.27
C PRO A 183 15.93 19.34 -37.51
N GLU A 184 17.18 19.69 -37.23
CA GLU A 184 17.54 20.93 -36.52
C GLU A 184 16.94 22.20 -37.11
N SER A 185 16.72 22.20 -38.44
CA SER A 185 16.09 23.31 -39.16
C SER A 185 14.56 23.34 -39.06
N TRP A 186 13.94 22.27 -38.53
CA TRP A 186 12.49 22.19 -38.41
C TRP A 186 11.99 23.19 -37.37
N ARG A 187 10.85 23.81 -37.67
CA ARG A 187 10.18 24.74 -36.76
C ARG A 187 8.68 24.56 -36.87
N VAL A 188 7.99 24.80 -35.76
CA VAL A 188 6.53 24.86 -35.74
C VAL A 188 6.04 25.96 -36.66
N ASP A 189 5.21 25.63 -37.65
CA ASP A 189 4.59 26.59 -38.56
C ASP A 189 3.15 26.95 -38.11
N THR A 190 2.54 27.91 -38.78
CA THR A 190 1.17 28.37 -38.48
C THR A 190 0.10 27.31 -38.76
N GLY A 191 0.40 26.29 -39.56
CA GLY A 191 -0.51 25.22 -39.96
C GLY A 191 -0.41 23.98 -39.06
N SER A 192 0.64 23.86 -38.22
CA SER A 192 0.89 22.70 -37.38
C SER A 192 1.11 23.08 -35.90
N ARG A 193 0.15 23.78 -35.31
CA ARG A 193 0.24 24.32 -33.94
C ARG A 193 -0.55 23.51 -32.90
N ASP A 194 -1.57 22.82 -33.36
CA ASP A 194 -2.54 22.19 -32.43
C ASP A 194 -2.13 20.76 -32.12
N LEU A 195 -1.87 20.50 -30.83
CA LEU A 195 -1.73 19.16 -30.26
C LEU A 195 -2.85 18.94 -29.28
N SER A 196 -3.67 17.94 -29.52
CA SER A 196 -4.66 17.50 -28.56
C SER A 196 -4.48 16.01 -28.29
N PHE A 197 -4.67 15.61 -27.05
CA PHE A 197 -4.63 14.22 -26.69
C PHE A 197 -5.81 13.88 -25.76
N SER A 198 -6.42 12.73 -26.03
CA SER A 198 -7.56 12.23 -25.28
C SER A 198 -7.21 10.91 -24.64
N TYR A 199 -7.57 10.76 -23.37
CA TYR A 199 -7.30 9.57 -22.56
C TYR A 199 -8.43 9.34 -21.56
N GLN A 200 -8.46 8.17 -20.93
CA GLN A 200 -9.31 7.90 -19.77
C GLN A 200 -8.47 8.01 -18.50
N ASP A 201 -8.95 8.79 -17.56
CA ASP A 201 -8.32 8.91 -16.24
C ASP A 201 -8.51 7.64 -15.39
N ALA A 202 -7.85 7.57 -14.23
CA ALA A 202 -7.95 6.45 -13.30
C ALA A 202 -9.38 6.19 -12.79
N ARG A 203 -10.32 7.12 -12.99
CA ARG A 203 -11.75 7.00 -12.64
C ARG A 203 -12.62 6.57 -13.81
N GLY A 204 -12.01 6.35 -14.99
CA GLY A 204 -12.73 5.99 -16.23
C GLY A 204 -13.40 7.17 -16.95
N ASN A 205 -13.10 8.42 -16.56
CA ASN A 205 -13.64 9.58 -17.25
C ASN A 205 -12.75 9.91 -18.45
N SER A 206 -13.38 10.24 -19.58
CA SER A 206 -12.65 10.73 -20.76
C SER A 206 -12.18 12.16 -20.51
N GLN A 207 -10.90 12.36 -20.59
CA GLN A 207 -10.21 13.67 -20.52
C GLN A 207 -9.68 14.01 -21.89
N THR A 208 -9.72 15.29 -22.23
CA THR A 208 -9.09 15.81 -23.44
C THR A 208 -8.32 17.06 -23.08
N GLU A 209 -7.03 17.05 -23.33
CA GLU A 209 -6.16 18.19 -23.16
C GLU A 209 -5.76 18.73 -24.55
N SER A 210 -5.70 20.04 -24.67
CA SER A 210 -5.32 20.73 -25.90
C SER A 210 -4.20 21.71 -25.62
N ILE A 211 -3.12 21.61 -26.39
CA ILE A 211 -1.94 22.44 -26.27
C ILE A 211 -1.75 23.16 -27.59
N GLU A 212 -1.71 24.49 -27.56
CA GLU A 212 -1.37 25.31 -28.72
C GLU A 212 0.12 25.64 -28.64
N LEU A 213 0.88 25.16 -29.64
CA LEU A 213 2.32 25.34 -29.76
C LEU A 213 2.66 26.72 -30.33
N LYS A 214 3.83 27.22 -29.96
CA LYS A 214 4.31 28.52 -30.43
C LYS A 214 5.01 28.38 -31.74
N VAL A 215 4.63 29.24 -32.70
CA VAL A 215 5.26 29.30 -34.02
C VAL A 215 6.73 29.68 -33.88
N GLY A 216 7.59 28.94 -34.56
CA GLY A 216 9.04 29.16 -34.58
C GLY A 216 9.81 28.31 -33.57
N ASP A 217 9.13 27.61 -32.66
CA ASP A 217 9.78 26.68 -31.72
C ASP A 217 10.36 25.47 -32.44
N ASP A 218 11.53 25.01 -32.01
CA ASP A 218 12.10 23.73 -32.41
C ASP A 218 11.50 22.55 -31.62
N ILE A 219 11.87 21.33 -31.99
CA ILE A 219 11.29 20.14 -31.41
C ILE A 219 11.61 19.98 -29.91
N GLU A 220 12.78 20.44 -29.45
CA GLU A 220 13.19 20.40 -28.05
C GLU A 220 12.40 21.41 -27.20
N GLN A 221 12.19 22.63 -27.78
CA GLN A 221 11.34 23.65 -27.16
C GLN A 221 9.89 23.17 -27.06
N VAL A 222 9.40 22.46 -28.10
CA VAL A 222 8.08 21.83 -28.07
C VAL A 222 7.99 20.78 -26.95
N ALA A 223 8.97 19.89 -26.82
CA ALA A 223 8.99 18.90 -25.73
C ALA A 223 8.97 19.59 -24.34
N THR A 224 9.81 20.62 -24.18
CA THR A 224 9.85 21.42 -22.95
C THR A 224 8.50 22.11 -22.67
N TYR A 225 7.84 22.63 -23.70
CA TYR A 225 6.56 23.30 -23.58
C TYR A 225 5.43 22.32 -23.21
N ILE A 226 5.43 21.11 -23.78
CA ILE A 226 4.49 20.04 -23.40
C ILE A 226 4.66 19.70 -21.92
N ASN A 227 5.91 19.44 -21.47
CA ASN A 227 6.20 19.12 -20.07
C ASN A 227 5.82 20.25 -19.09
N GLY A 228 5.79 21.50 -19.53
CA GLY A 228 5.35 22.63 -18.73
C GLY A 228 3.83 22.86 -18.71
N LYS A 229 3.08 22.15 -19.56
CA LYS A 229 1.63 22.33 -19.72
C LYS A 229 0.81 21.18 -19.11
N THR A 230 1.36 19.99 -19.06
CA THR A 230 0.68 18.82 -18.54
C THR A 230 1.63 17.95 -17.73
N ASP A 231 1.11 17.35 -16.65
CA ASP A 231 1.80 16.34 -15.85
C ASP A 231 1.40 14.91 -16.27
N THR A 232 0.47 14.78 -17.21
CA THR A 232 -0.08 13.49 -17.66
C THR A 232 0.84 12.79 -18.65
N ILE A 233 1.49 13.57 -19.50
CA ILE A 233 2.37 13.09 -20.55
C ILE A 233 3.72 13.79 -20.43
N SER A 234 4.79 13.00 -20.39
CA SER A 234 6.16 13.51 -20.47
C SER A 234 6.67 13.44 -21.90
N ALA A 235 7.32 14.51 -22.35
CA ALA A 235 7.87 14.64 -23.70
C ALA A 235 9.40 14.70 -23.66
N SER A 236 10.06 14.03 -24.61
CA SER A 236 11.50 14.07 -24.81
C SER A 236 11.82 13.95 -26.31
N VAL A 237 13.08 14.19 -26.71
CA VAL A 237 13.52 14.10 -28.10
C VAL A 237 14.69 13.13 -28.17
N ASN A 238 14.64 12.19 -29.11
CA ASN A 238 15.75 11.27 -29.31
C ASN A 238 16.86 11.87 -30.22
N ALA A 239 17.99 11.17 -30.35
CA ALA A 239 19.12 11.58 -31.14
C ALA A 239 18.81 11.73 -32.67
N GLN A 240 17.69 11.16 -33.11
CA GLN A 240 17.20 11.26 -34.48
C GLN A 240 16.24 12.45 -34.69
N GLY A 241 16.03 13.28 -33.67
CA GLY A 241 15.09 14.40 -33.71
C GLY A 241 13.61 13.98 -33.69
N GLN A 242 13.31 12.78 -33.21
CA GLN A 242 11.93 12.33 -33.09
C GLN A 242 11.39 12.64 -31.68
N LEU A 243 10.19 13.21 -31.66
CA LEU A 243 9.48 13.41 -30.39
C LEU A 243 9.07 12.05 -29.77
N GLN A 244 9.43 11.86 -28.54
CA GLN A 244 9.02 10.74 -27.71
C GLN A 244 8.07 11.25 -26.63
N LEU A 245 6.97 10.52 -26.40
CA LEU A 245 5.99 10.86 -25.39
C LEU A 245 5.78 9.63 -24.50
N PHE A 246 5.66 9.86 -23.23
CA PHE A 246 5.40 8.81 -22.22
C PHE A 246 4.16 9.19 -21.43
N ALA A 247 3.19 8.28 -21.40
CA ALA A 247 1.96 8.40 -20.61
C ALA A 247 2.01 7.46 -19.41
N ASP A 248 1.85 8.03 -18.23
CA ASP A 248 1.85 7.34 -16.94
C ASP A 248 0.67 6.39 -16.83
N SER A 249 0.92 5.11 -16.52
CA SER A 249 -0.12 4.07 -16.40
C SER A 249 -1.08 4.28 -15.24
N GLN A 250 -0.71 5.05 -14.22
CA GLN A 250 -1.59 5.36 -13.09
C GLN A 250 -2.57 6.49 -13.39
N GLN A 251 -2.18 7.40 -14.25
CA GLN A 251 -3.04 8.52 -14.66
C GLN A 251 -3.88 8.16 -15.89
N VAL A 252 -3.35 7.31 -16.77
CA VAL A 252 -3.95 6.94 -18.05
C VAL A 252 -4.24 5.45 -18.08
N THR A 253 -5.52 5.09 -17.94
CA THR A 253 -5.96 3.67 -17.94
C THR A 253 -6.22 3.10 -19.32
N SER A 254 -6.41 3.96 -20.34
CA SER A 254 -6.52 3.57 -21.74
C SER A 254 -5.42 4.23 -22.55
N GLY A 255 -5.11 3.68 -23.70
CA GLY A 255 -4.16 4.32 -24.62
C GLY A 255 -4.52 5.78 -24.92
N VAL A 256 -3.50 6.63 -25.09
CA VAL A 256 -3.68 8.03 -25.47
C VAL A 256 -3.91 8.12 -26.98
N THR A 257 -4.93 8.85 -27.37
CA THR A 257 -5.19 9.18 -28.77
C THR A 257 -4.75 10.61 -29.04
N PHE A 258 -3.77 10.77 -29.93
CA PHE A 258 -3.27 12.07 -30.34
C PHE A 258 -4.03 12.58 -31.55
N SER A 259 -4.35 13.88 -31.56
CA SER A 259 -5.06 14.57 -32.62
C SER A 259 -4.57 16.00 -32.75
N GLY A 260 -5.03 16.68 -33.78
CA GLY A 260 -4.56 18.03 -34.11
C GLY A 260 -3.53 18.05 -35.27
N SER A 261 -3.26 19.23 -35.78
CA SER A 261 -2.38 19.43 -36.96
C SER A 261 -0.93 19.03 -36.66
N PHE A 262 -0.46 19.27 -35.45
CA PHE A 262 0.91 18.89 -35.03
C PHE A 262 1.06 17.35 -34.93
N ALA A 263 0.11 16.66 -34.33
CA ALA A 263 0.14 15.20 -34.19
C ALA A 263 0.14 14.50 -35.55
N GLN A 264 -0.61 15.04 -36.53
CA GLN A 264 -0.64 14.55 -37.93
C GLN A 264 0.68 14.79 -38.65
N THR A 265 1.31 15.95 -38.45
CA THR A 265 2.59 16.29 -39.10
C THR A 265 3.71 15.34 -38.67
N LEU A 266 3.74 14.98 -37.38
CA LEU A 266 4.77 14.09 -36.84
C LEU A 266 4.40 12.60 -36.91
N ASP A 267 3.14 12.24 -37.21
CA ASP A 267 2.62 10.86 -37.23
C ASP A 267 2.98 10.13 -35.92
N ILE A 268 2.40 10.61 -34.79
CA ILE A 268 2.65 10.05 -33.46
C ILE A 268 1.97 8.70 -33.36
N ALA A 269 2.73 7.66 -33.06
CA ALA A 269 2.24 6.29 -32.92
C ALA A 269 2.69 5.65 -31.60
N ALA A 270 1.84 4.77 -31.06
CA ALA A 270 2.18 3.97 -29.90
C ALA A 270 3.36 3.02 -30.21
N GLN A 271 4.32 2.97 -29.32
CA GLN A 271 5.44 2.02 -29.36
C GLN A 271 5.16 0.78 -28.49
N GLY A 272 4.28 0.90 -27.55
CA GLY A 272 3.92 -0.16 -26.61
C GLY A 272 4.11 0.23 -25.15
N ILE A 273 3.96 -0.76 -24.31
CA ILE A 273 4.22 -0.65 -22.88
C ILE A 273 5.73 -0.56 -22.67
N VAL A 274 6.15 0.32 -21.79
CA VAL A 274 7.54 0.47 -21.33
C VAL A 274 7.53 0.46 -19.80
N THR A 275 8.26 -0.48 -19.22
CA THR A 275 8.43 -0.66 -17.80
C THR A 275 9.87 -0.35 -17.40
N VAL A 276 10.18 -0.37 -16.09
CA VAL A 276 11.54 -0.15 -15.61
C VAL A 276 12.52 -1.20 -16.20
N ASP A 277 12.04 -2.43 -16.46
CA ASP A 277 12.83 -3.53 -17.01
C ASP A 277 13.27 -3.28 -18.46
N ASP A 278 12.48 -2.53 -19.23
CA ASP A 278 12.73 -2.24 -20.65
C ASP A 278 13.69 -1.06 -20.89
N LEU A 279 14.16 -0.41 -19.83
CA LEU A 279 14.89 0.84 -19.95
C LEU A 279 16.33 0.63 -20.42
N SER A 280 16.75 1.52 -21.34
CA SER A 280 18.14 1.61 -21.79
C SER A 280 18.60 3.04 -21.83
N ILE A 281 19.74 3.30 -21.20
CA ILE A 281 20.37 4.63 -21.14
C ILE A 281 21.58 4.77 -22.07
N GLU A 282 21.80 3.83 -22.99
CA GLU A 282 22.91 3.88 -23.94
C GLU A 282 22.80 5.03 -24.96
N ALA A 283 21.57 5.52 -25.18
CA ALA A 283 21.29 6.66 -26.06
C ALA A 283 20.63 7.80 -25.30
N VAL A 284 20.87 9.04 -25.69
CA VAL A 284 20.32 10.25 -25.04
C VAL A 284 18.80 10.20 -24.94
N GLY A 285 18.10 9.84 -26.03
CA GLY A 285 16.63 9.74 -26.00
C GLY A 285 16.12 8.63 -25.10
N GLY A 286 16.82 7.49 -25.03
CA GLY A 286 16.51 6.43 -24.07
C GLY A 286 16.74 6.88 -22.64
N ALA A 287 17.83 7.57 -22.37
CA ALA A 287 18.13 8.12 -21.05
C ALA A 287 17.08 9.15 -20.58
N GLN A 288 16.62 10.05 -21.47
CA GLN A 288 15.55 11.00 -21.16
C GLN A 288 14.20 10.29 -20.89
N MET A 289 13.87 9.29 -21.71
CA MET A 289 12.67 8.47 -21.49
C MET A 289 12.75 7.73 -20.15
N SER A 290 13.92 7.18 -19.82
CA SER A 290 14.15 6.47 -18.55
C SER A 290 13.89 7.38 -17.35
N VAL A 291 14.23 8.65 -17.40
CA VAL A 291 13.90 9.62 -16.32
C VAL A 291 12.39 9.65 -16.08
N SER A 292 11.58 9.77 -17.14
CA SER A 292 10.13 9.85 -17.03
C SER A 292 9.51 8.56 -16.45
N VAL A 293 9.99 7.40 -16.91
CA VAL A 293 9.54 6.10 -16.41
C VAL A 293 9.93 5.91 -14.95
N LEU A 294 11.16 6.28 -14.57
CA LEU A 294 11.65 6.16 -13.20
C LEU A 294 10.93 7.13 -12.24
N ASP A 295 10.58 8.34 -12.71
CA ASP A 295 9.76 9.27 -11.93
C ASP A 295 8.38 8.69 -11.67
N GLN A 296 7.80 7.96 -12.62
CA GLN A 296 6.55 7.24 -12.44
C GLN A 296 6.71 6.07 -11.45
N ALA A 297 7.76 5.27 -11.60
CA ALA A 297 8.03 4.17 -10.66
C ALA A 297 8.22 4.67 -9.22
N LEU A 298 8.91 5.80 -9.03
CA LEU A 298 9.04 6.46 -7.74
C LEU A 298 7.70 6.88 -7.16
N LYS A 299 6.83 7.51 -7.97
CA LYS A 299 5.47 7.89 -7.54
C LYS A 299 4.65 6.67 -7.10
N TYR A 300 4.77 5.55 -7.82
CA TYR A 300 4.08 4.30 -7.49
C TYR A 300 4.53 3.74 -6.14
N VAL A 301 5.85 3.61 -5.94
CA VAL A 301 6.42 3.09 -4.69
C VAL A 301 6.08 4.00 -3.52
N ASP A 302 6.26 5.32 -3.66
CA ASP A 302 6.00 6.29 -2.58
C ASP A 302 4.51 6.38 -2.25
N GLY A 303 3.62 6.30 -3.25
CA GLY A 303 2.18 6.22 -3.05
C GLY A 303 1.78 5.01 -2.21
N HIS A 304 2.37 3.85 -2.52
CA HIS A 304 2.09 2.63 -1.76
C HIS A 304 2.69 2.66 -0.34
N ARG A 305 3.88 3.25 -0.16
CA ARG A 305 4.46 3.48 1.18
C ARG A 305 3.56 4.38 2.03
N ALA A 306 3.02 5.45 1.45
CA ALA A 306 2.09 6.33 2.16
C ALA A 306 0.80 5.59 2.58
N GLU A 307 0.29 4.70 1.72
CA GLU A 307 -0.86 3.85 2.03
C GLU A 307 -0.56 2.89 3.19
N LEU A 308 0.61 2.21 3.17
CA LEU A 308 1.04 1.35 4.28
C LEU A 308 1.21 2.12 5.59
N GLY A 309 1.76 3.33 5.55
CA GLY A 309 1.85 4.21 6.71
C GLY A 309 0.48 4.57 7.30
N ALA A 310 -0.52 4.79 6.45
CA ALA A 310 -1.89 5.01 6.88
C ALA A 310 -2.51 3.76 7.54
N TYR A 311 -2.27 2.57 7.00
CA TYR A 311 -2.70 1.31 7.64
C TYR A 311 -2.02 1.06 8.98
N GLN A 312 -0.70 1.32 9.11
CA GLN A 312 0.02 1.18 10.38
C GLN A 312 -0.58 2.11 11.45
N ASN A 313 -0.85 3.37 11.12
CA ASN A 313 -1.50 4.30 12.02
C ASN A 313 -2.90 3.82 12.44
N ARG A 314 -3.71 3.33 11.50
CA ARG A 314 -5.04 2.78 11.79
C ARG A 314 -4.95 1.58 12.73
N LEU A 315 -4.03 0.65 12.49
CA LEU A 315 -3.81 -0.51 13.36
C LEU A 315 -3.31 -0.08 14.74
N GLY A 316 -2.42 0.92 14.84
CA GLY A 316 -1.97 1.49 16.10
C GLY A 316 -3.12 2.05 16.95
N HIS A 317 -4.01 2.82 16.33
CA HIS A 317 -5.22 3.31 17.02
C HIS A 317 -6.17 2.17 17.41
N THR A 318 -6.30 1.15 16.57
CA THR A 318 -7.10 -0.04 16.87
C THR A 318 -6.55 -0.79 18.08
N ILE A 319 -5.22 -1.01 18.15
CA ILE A 319 -4.57 -1.66 19.29
C ILE A 319 -4.87 -0.91 20.60
N ASN A 320 -4.74 0.42 20.60
CA ASN A 320 -5.06 1.23 21.76
C ASN A 320 -6.53 1.09 22.18
N ASN A 321 -7.45 1.07 21.23
CA ASN A 321 -8.88 0.87 21.51
C ASN A 321 -9.17 -0.54 22.07
N LEU A 322 -8.56 -1.58 21.46
CA LEU A 322 -8.68 -2.97 21.95
C LEU A 322 -8.14 -3.12 23.38
N ALA A 323 -7.01 -2.48 23.70
CA ALA A 323 -6.44 -2.49 25.04
C ALA A 323 -7.39 -1.84 26.06
N ASN A 324 -7.95 -0.67 25.74
CA ASN A 324 -8.93 -0.01 26.60
C ASN A 324 -10.21 -0.86 26.80
N MET A 325 -10.69 -1.50 25.71
CA MET A 325 -11.83 -2.41 25.80
C MET A 325 -11.54 -3.62 26.70
N ALA A 326 -10.36 -4.25 26.54
CA ALA A 326 -9.95 -5.37 27.36
C ALA A 326 -9.78 -4.98 28.83
N GLU A 327 -9.22 -3.80 29.11
CA GLU A 327 -9.08 -3.26 30.45
C GLU A 327 -10.46 -3.03 31.11
N ASN A 328 -11.40 -2.43 30.39
CA ASN A 328 -12.75 -2.17 30.89
C ASN A 328 -13.57 -3.45 31.11
N CYS A 329 -13.29 -4.54 30.39
CA CYS A 329 -13.98 -5.82 30.57
C CYS A 329 -13.45 -6.63 31.77
N ARG A 330 -12.19 -6.43 32.18
CA ARG A 330 -11.56 -7.20 33.30
C ARG A 330 -12.22 -7.00 34.67
N PRO A 331 -12.52 -5.75 35.12
CA PRO A 331 -13.18 -5.53 36.42
C PRO A 331 -14.54 -6.20 36.48
N LEU A 332 -15.32 -6.15 35.40
CA LEU A 332 -16.66 -6.74 35.33
C LEU A 332 -16.66 -8.29 35.45
N LYS A 333 -15.52 -8.94 35.21
CA LYS A 333 -15.35 -10.39 35.43
C LYS A 333 -15.05 -10.71 36.90
N ALA A 334 -14.41 -9.79 37.63
CA ALA A 334 -14.00 -9.98 39.03
C ALA A 334 -15.11 -9.71 40.02
N GLU A 335 -16.13 -8.94 39.66
CA GLU A 335 -17.35 -8.70 40.46
C GLU A 335 -18.36 -9.84 40.36
#